data_dff2bd894cae3c6482f55aedc84b5eef
#
_entry.id   dff2bd894cae3c6482f55aedc84b5eef
#
_cell.length_a   1.000
_cell.length_b   1.000
_cell.length_c   1.000
_cell.angle_alpha   90.00
_cell.angle_beta   90.00
_cell.angle_gamma   90.00
#
_symmetry.space_group_name_H-M   'P 1'
#
loop_
_entity.id
_entity.type
_entity.pdbx_description
1 polymer ?
#
loop_
_entity_poly.entity_id
_entity_poly.type
_entity_poly.pdbx_seq_one_letter_code
_entity_poly.pdbx_strand_id
1 'polypeptide(L)'
;MIGLCIAVACMTASIFSLSGCEPHEGSEDQLKADIDSFANYYFNWHFPKAVKYCTQESERWLRYAASNVNETDVELLRQKPEDASIEITDIDFGDDETSATVTLTVHNFLLMDSIGQDPQLIEQADFQLPMCMEKGLWKIKLDKLP
;
A
#
# COMPACT_ATOMS: atom_id res chain seq x y z
N MET A 1 -73.31 0.88 3.72
CA MET A 1 -72.16 1.76 3.90
C MET A 1 -70.90 0.96 3.89
N ILE A 2 -70.13 1.06 2.86
CA ILE A 2 -68.92 0.29 2.67
C ILE A 2 -67.76 1.14 3.09
N GLY A 3 -67.10 0.78 4.23
CA GLY A 3 -65.89 1.45 4.71
C GLY A 3 -64.70 0.97 3.90
N LEU A 4 -64.08 1.87 3.15
CA LEU A 4 -62.90 1.62 2.40
C LEU A 4 -61.67 1.77 3.32
N CYS A 5 -61.12 0.66 3.77
CA CYS A 5 -59.81 0.66 4.46
C CYS A 5 -58.71 0.79 3.41
N ILE A 6 -58.10 1.99 3.36
CA ILE A 6 -56.86 2.22 2.60
C ILE A 6 -55.72 1.70 3.45
N ALA A 7 -55.17 0.57 3.08
CA ALA A 7 -53.90 0.07 3.63
C ALA A 7 -52.77 0.89 3.04
N VAL A 8 -52.19 1.78 3.84
CA VAL A 8 -50.94 2.45 3.49
C VAL A 8 -49.81 1.47 3.75
N ALA A 9 -49.29 0.89 2.67
CA ALA A 9 -48.10 0.09 2.71
C ALA A 9 -46.87 1.04 2.91
N CYS A 10 -46.38 1.12 4.13
CA CYS A 10 -45.10 1.73 4.42
C CYS A 10 -44.00 0.85 3.81
N MET A 11 -43.55 1.23 2.61
CA MET A 11 -42.27 0.71 2.10
C MET A 11 -41.16 1.37 2.90
N THR A 12 -40.66 0.66 3.90
CA THR A 12 -39.39 0.99 4.54
C THR A 12 -38.28 0.65 3.56
N ALA A 13 -37.77 1.62 2.84
CA ALA A 13 -36.55 1.50 2.08
C ALA A 13 -35.44 1.28 3.08
N SER A 14 -34.99 0.04 3.23
CA SER A 14 -33.78 -0.29 3.96
C SER A 14 -32.62 0.27 3.15
N ILE A 15 -32.14 1.43 3.56
CA ILE A 15 -30.89 1.99 3.07
C ILE A 15 -29.80 1.09 3.66
N PHE A 16 -29.35 0.12 2.87
CA PHE A 16 -28.10 -0.57 3.16
C PHE A 16 -26.98 0.45 3.00
N SER A 17 -26.62 1.10 4.09
CA SER A 17 -25.36 1.81 4.17
C SER A 17 -24.26 0.78 4.04
N LEU A 18 -23.70 0.65 2.84
CA LEU A 18 -22.42 0.02 2.64
C LEU A 18 -21.37 0.94 3.28
N SER A 19 -21.32 0.95 4.61
CA SER A 19 -20.16 1.45 5.31
C SER A 19 -19.05 0.45 5.02
N GLY A 20 -18.14 0.81 4.08
CA GLY A 20 -16.90 0.11 3.91
C GLY A 20 -16.24 0.02 5.27
N CYS A 21 -16.09 -1.21 5.81
CA CYS A 21 -15.37 -1.41 7.05
C CYS A 21 -13.92 -1.04 6.81
N GLU A 22 -13.52 0.15 7.26
CA GLU A 22 -12.10 0.46 7.37
C GLU A 22 -11.49 -0.49 8.42
N PRO A 23 -10.31 -1.05 8.14
CA PRO A 23 -9.64 -1.93 9.11
C PRO A 23 -9.42 -1.21 10.43
N HIS A 24 -9.57 -1.92 11.54
CA HIS A 24 -9.25 -1.36 12.86
C HIS A 24 -7.78 -0.94 12.93
N GLU A 25 -7.54 0.21 13.51
CA GLU A 25 -6.18 0.70 13.77
C GLU A 25 -5.37 -0.34 14.55
N GLY A 26 -4.16 -0.64 14.08
CA GLY A 26 -3.25 -1.60 14.71
C GLY A 26 -3.60 -3.07 14.48
N SER A 27 -4.62 -3.38 13.70
CA SER A 27 -4.97 -4.76 13.33
C SER A 27 -4.07 -5.33 12.25
N GLU A 28 -4.08 -6.66 12.09
CA GLU A 28 -3.41 -7.31 10.96
C GLU A 28 -4.01 -6.88 9.62
N ASP A 29 -5.31 -6.64 9.56
CA ASP A 29 -5.97 -6.14 8.34
C ASP A 29 -5.49 -4.73 7.97
N GLN A 30 -5.26 -3.87 8.96
CA GLN A 30 -4.66 -2.55 8.73
C GLN A 30 -3.22 -2.69 8.23
N LEU A 31 -2.43 -3.59 8.81
CA LEU A 31 -1.07 -3.89 8.34
C LEU A 31 -1.08 -4.30 6.86
N LYS A 32 -1.92 -5.27 6.50
CA LYS A 32 -2.03 -5.76 5.12
C LYS A 32 -2.46 -4.68 4.14
N ALA A 33 -3.48 -3.90 4.50
CA ALA A 33 -3.98 -2.82 3.65
C ALA A 33 -2.93 -1.74 3.40
N ASP A 34 -2.20 -1.35 4.44
CA ASP A 34 -1.21 -0.28 4.35
C ASP A 34 0.07 -0.72 3.65
N ILE A 35 0.51 -1.97 3.86
CA ILE A 35 1.68 -2.46 3.11
C ILE A 35 1.37 -2.67 1.63
N ASP A 36 0.18 -3.14 1.30
CA ASP A 36 -0.26 -3.25 -0.09
C ASP A 36 -0.28 -1.88 -0.77
N SER A 37 -0.85 -0.88 -0.12
CA SER A 37 -0.88 0.49 -0.62
C SER A 37 0.52 1.09 -0.76
N PHE A 38 1.36 0.93 0.26
CA PHE A 38 2.75 1.38 0.21
C PHE A 38 3.49 0.77 -0.98
N ALA A 39 3.45 -0.55 -1.11
CA ALA A 39 4.19 -1.26 -2.14
C ALA A 39 3.69 -0.92 -3.54
N ASN A 40 2.38 -0.81 -3.73
CA ASN A 40 1.83 -0.37 -5.01
C ASN A 40 2.30 1.03 -5.40
N TYR A 41 2.33 1.97 -4.47
CA TYR A 41 2.88 3.30 -4.75
C TYR A 41 4.38 3.27 -4.96
N TYR A 42 5.14 2.60 -4.08
CA TYR A 42 6.60 2.56 -4.14
C TYR A 42 7.12 1.93 -5.44
N PHE A 43 6.66 0.74 -5.77
CA PHE A 43 7.15 0.01 -6.94
C PHE A 43 6.63 0.55 -8.29
N ASN A 44 5.62 1.40 -8.26
CA ASN A 44 5.17 2.20 -9.40
C ASN A 44 5.76 3.62 -9.40
N TRP A 45 6.70 3.89 -8.51
CA TRP A 45 7.44 5.15 -8.40
C TRP A 45 6.58 6.37 -8.04
N HIS A 46 5.47 6.15 -7.37
CA HIS A 46 4.65 7.20 -6.75
C HIS A 46 5.12 7.48 -5.32
N PHE A 47 6.39 7.79 -5.16
CA PHE A 47 7.04 7.93 -3.85
C PHE A 47 6.35 8.91 -2.90
N PRO A 48 5.91 10.09 -3.34
CA PRO A 48 5.18 11.00 -2.44
C PRO A 48 3.90 10.40 -1.84
N LYS A 49 3.23 9.52 -2.57
CA LYS A 49 2.00 8.85 -2.08
C LYS A 49 2.30 7.72 -1.09
N ALA A 50 3.48 7.13 -1.17
CA ALA A 50 3.92 6.08 -0.26
C ALA A 50 4.31 6.60 1.13
N VAL A 51 4.67 7.87 1.25
CA VAL A 51 5.19 8.50 2.48
C VAL A 51 4.28 8.30 3.67
N LYS A 52 2.97 8.45 3.51
CA LYS A 52 2.01 8.37 4.62
C LYS A 52 1.95 7.00 5.30
N TYR A 53 2.43 5.96 4.64
CA TYR A 53 2.45 4.59 5.18
C TYR A 53 3.74 4.24 5.91
N CYS A 54 4.71 5.15 5.91
CA CYS A 54 6.01 4.98 6.56
C CYS A 54 6.08 5.67 7.90
N THR A 55 7.01 5.22 8.74
CA THR A 55 7.42 5.99 9.91
C THR A 55 8.01 7.34 9.50
N GLN A 56 7.96 8.30 10.39
CA GLN A 56 8.53 9.63 10.13
C GLN A 56 10.02 9.58 9.76
N GLU A 57 10.78 8.72 10.41
CA GLU A 57 12.20 8.52 10.11
C GLU A 57 12.46 7.92 8.73
N SER A 58 11.53 7.13 8.22
CA SER A 58 11.64 6.47 6.92
C SER A 58 11.37 7.42 5.74
N GLU A 59 10.71 8.53 5.98
CA GLU A 59 10.32 9.49 4.94
C GLU A 59 11.52 10.00 4.12
N ARG A 60 12.68 10.17 4.75
CA ARG A 60 13.92 10.59 4.08
C ARG A 60 14.33 9.67 2.94
N TRP A 61 14.08 8.37 3.06
CA TRP A 61 14.40 7.39 2.02
C TRP A 61 13.54 7.56 0.77
N LEU A 62 12.24 7.84 0.96
CA LEU A 62 11.33 8.11 -0.15
C LEU A 62 11.62 9.45 -0.82
N ARG A 63 11.99 10.47 -0.05
CA ARG A 63 12.44 11.76 -0.59
C ARG A 63 13.72 11.60 -1.40
N TYR A 64 14.65 10.79 -0.91
CA TYR A 64 15.88 10.46 -1.64
C TYR A 64 15.58 9.77 -2.96
N ALA A 65 14.73 8.73 -2.95
CA ALA A 65 14.30 8.06 -4.17
C ALA A 65 13.65 9.03 -5.17
N ALA A 66 12.72 9.85 -4.69
CA ALA A 66 12.03 10.85 -5.53
C ALA A 66 13.00 11.87 -6.15
N SER A 67 14.05 12.28 -5.42
CA SER A 67 15.04 13.24 -5.91
C SER A 67 15.94 12.69 -7.02
N ASN A 68 16.02 11.37 -7.17
CA ASN A 68 16.83 10.71 -8.19
C ASN A 68 16.06 10.37 -9.47
N VAL A 69 14.75 10.61 -9.50
CA VAL A 69 13.93 10.39 -10.69
C VAL A 69 14.24 11.44 -11.76
N ASN A 70 14.51 11.00 -12.98
CA ASN A 70 14.77 11.86 -14.12
C ASN A 70 13.78 11.59 -15.26
N GLU A 71 13.88 12.38 -16.34
CA GLU A 71 12.97 12.26 -17.49
C GLU A 71 13.08 10.88 -18.19
N THR A 72 14.27 10.31 -18.26
CA THR A 72 14.48 8.97 -18.83
C THR A 72 13.74 7.91 -18.02
N ASP A 73 13.80 8.00 -16.69
CA ASP A 73 13.09 7.10 -15.80
C ASP A 73 11.57 7.18 -15.99
N VAL A 74 11.04 8.39 -16.11
CA VAL A 74 9.61 8.62 -16.35
C VAL A 74 9.18 8.02 -17.68
N GLU A 75 9.99 8.16 -18.72
CA GLU A 75 9.70 7.58 -20.04
C GLU A 75 9.71 6.05 -19.99
N LEU A 76 10.68 5.45 -19.29
CA LEU A 76 10.72 4.00 -19.09
C LEU A 76 9.48 3.49 -18.35
N LEU A 77 9.02 4.22 -17.33
CA LEU A 77 7.78 3.89 -16.62
C LEU A 77 6.55 3.93 -17.56
N ARG A 78 6.48 4.91 -18.44
CA ARG A 78 5.39 5.04 -19.42
C ARG A 78 5.37 3.94 -20.46
N GLN A 79 6.54 3.43 -20.85
CA GLN A 79 6.70 2.37 -21.84
C GLN A 79 6.36 0.98 -21.30
N LYS A 80 6.25 0.82 -19.99
CA LYS A 80 5.87 -0.45 -19.40
C LYS A 80 4.45 -0.85 -19.84
N PRO A 81 4.24 -2.08 -20.30
CA PRO A 81 2.91 -2.55 -20.72
C PRO A 81 1.94 -2.72 -19.55
N GLU A 82 2.47 -2.98 -18.35
CA GLU A 82 1.70 -3.23 -17.13
C GLU A 82 2.35 -2.51 -15.94
N ASP A 83 1.52 -2.11 -14.99
CA ASP A 83 1.99 -1.60 -13.70
C ASP A 83 2.60 -2.72 -12.86
N ALA A 84 3.44 -2.35 -11.90
CA ALA A 84 3.92 -3.28 -10.90
C ALA A 84 2.75 -3.83 -10.09
N SER A 85 2.77 -5.13 -9.83
CA SER A 85 1.78 -5.81 -8.99
C SER A 85 2.45 -6.45 -7.78
N ILE A 86 1.71 -6.53 -6.68
CA ILE A 86 2.23 -6.92 -5.37
C ILE A 86 1.44 -8.10 -4.85
N GLU A 87 2.14 -9.06 -4.27
CA GLU A 87 1.55 -10.18 -3.54
C GLU A 87 2.21 -10.30 -2.16
N ILE A 88 1.41 -10.27 -1.10
CA ILE A 88 1.88 -10.55 0.26
C ILE A 88 1.98 -12.06 0.41
N THR A 89 3.18 -12.58 0.68
CA THR A 89 3.42 -14.02 0.78
C THR A 89 3.62 -14.51 2.21
N ASP A 90 4.09 -13.65 3.11
CA ASP A 90 4.29 -14.00 4.51
C ASP A 90 4.27 -12.75 5.41
N ILE A 91 3.83 -12.93 6.65
CA ILE A 91 3.89 -11.93 7.71
C ILE A 91 4.45 -12.60 8.95
N ASP A 92 5.61 -12.14 9.40
CA ASP A 92 6.27 -12.62 10.61
C ASP A 92 6.24 -11.53 11.68
N PHE A 93 5.44 -11.76 12.72
CA PHE A 93 5.34 -10.84 13.85
C PHE A 93 6.49 -11.06 14.84
N GLY A 94 7.05 -9.96 15.34
CA GLY A 94 8.05 -10.00 16.40
C GLY A 94 7.45 -10.42 17.75
N ASP A 95 8.33 -10.78 18.68
CA ASP A 95 7.94 -11.28 20.01
C ASP A 95 7.19 -10.24 20.87
N ASP A 96 7.40 -8.96 20.60
CA ASP A 96 6.80 -7.84 21.32
C ASP A 96 5.44 -7.38 20.75
N GLU A 97 4.94 -8.01 19.67
CA GLU A 97 3.71 -7.65 18.96
C GLU A 97 3.69 -6.20 18.41
N THR A 98 4.82 -5.49 18.46
CA THR A 98 4.97 -4.12 17.95
C THR A 98 5.84 -4.01 16.71
N SER A 99 6.38 -5.12 16.25
CA SER A 99 7.18 -5.25 15.04
C SER A 99 6.71 -6.41 14.17
N ALA A 100 6.93 -6.30 12.90
CA ALA A 100 6.65 -7.36 11.93
C ALA A 100 7.58 -7.25 10.74
N THR A 101 7.82 -8.37 10.06
CA THR A 101 8.48 -8.40 8.76
C THR A 101 7.51 -8.98 7.74
N VAL A 102 7.23 -8.24 6.69
CA VAL A 102 6.33 -8.66 5.62
C VAL A 102 7.13 -9.03 4.40
N THR A 103 6.92 -10.22 3.88
CA THR A 103 7.52 -10.69 2.63
C THR A 103 6.54 -10.44 1.49
N LEU A 104 7.02 -9.77 0.44
CA LEU A 104 6.28 -9.44 -0.76
C LEU A 104 6.92 -10.07 -1.97
N THR A 105 6.11 -10.53 -2.90
CA THR A 105 6.54 -10.79 -4.28
C THR A 105 6.04 -9.65 -5.16
N VAL A 106 6.95 -9.01 -5.86
CA VAL A 106 6.66 -7.87 -6.75
C VAL A 106 6.93 -8.26 -8.18
N HIS A 107 5.97 -7.97 -9.06
CA HIS A 107 6.06 -8.27 -10.49
C HIS A 107 6.13 -7.00 -11.34
N ASN A 108 6.87 -7.05 -12.44
CA ASN A 108 6.90 -6.02 -13.47
C ASN A 108 7.25 -4.61 -12.96
N PHE A 109 8.35 -4.47 -12.27
CA PHE A 109 8.77 -3.19 -11.72
C PHE A 109 10.14 -2.75 -12.25
N LEU A 110 10.41 -1.46 -12.15
CA LEU A 110 11.73 -0.90 -12.43
C LEU A 110 12.55 -0.82 -11.14
N LEU A 111 13.73 -1.42 -11.15
CA LEU A 111 14.67 -1.35 -10.04
C LEU A 111 15.69 -0.24 -10.29
N MET A 112 15.75 0.70 -9.35
CA MET A 112 16.80 1.72 -9.29
C MET A 112 18.02 1.12 -8.60
N ASP A 113 18.99 0.65 -9.37
CA ASP A 113 20.15 -0.07 -8.85
C ASP A 113 21.28 0.88 -8.42
N SER A 114 21.59 1.88 -9.23
CA SER A 114 22.67 2.84 -8.94
C SER A 114 22.39 4.22 -9.51
N ILE A 115 22.89 5.23 -8.82
CA ILE A 115 22.85 6.63 -9.27
C ILE A 115 23.58 6.75 -10.62
N GLY A 116 22.89 7.31 -11.61
CA GLY A 116 23.45 7.58 -12.95
C GLY A 116 23.38 6.40 -13.92
N GLN A 117 22.76 5.30 -13.54
CA GLN A 117 22.43 4.19 -14.43
C GLN A 117 20.93 4.12 -14.69
N ASP A 118 20.53 3.68 -15.86
CA ASP A 118 19.11 3.46 -16.18
C ASP A 118 18.55 2.35 -15.30
N PRO A 119 17.31 2.51 -14.78
CA PRO A 119 16.67 1.46 -14.04
C PRO A 119 16.42 0.23 -14.91
N GLN A 120 16.46 -0.93 -14.28
CA GLN A 120 16.24 -2.20 -14.96
C GLN A 120 14.81 -2.69 -14.72
N LEU A 121 14.18 -3.19 -15.79
CA LEU A 121 12.90 -3.88 -15.67
C LEU A 121 13.12 -5.27 -15.06
N ILE A 122 12.51 -5.50 -13.90
CA ILE A 122 12.54 -6.77 -13.19
C ILE A 122 11.17 -7.43 -13.33
N GLU A 123 11.18 -8.66 -13.81
CA GLU A 123 9.95 -9.42 -14.02
C GLU A 123 9.32 -9.86 -12.69
N GLN A 124 10.14 -10.30 -11.74
CA GLN A 124 9.73 -10.74 -10.41
C GLN A 124 10.88 -10.70 -9.43
N ALA A 125 10.62 -10.22 -8.21
CA ALA A 125 11.54 -10.32 -7.08
C ALA A 125 10.79 -10.32 -5.75
N ASP A 126 11.42 -10.89 -4.72
CA ASP A 126 10.92 -10.89 -3.36
C ASP A 126 11.59 -9.80 -2.54
N PHE A 127 10.80 -9.16 -1.67
CA PHE A 127 11.27 -8.14 -0.74
C PHE A 127 10.77 -8.45 0.66
N GLN A 128 11.59 -8.14 1.65
CA GLN A 128 11.22 -8.15 3.05
C GLN A 128 11.16 -6.71 3.55
N LEU A 129 9.99 -6.29 4.02
CA LEU A 129 9.77 -4.95 4.53
C LEU A 129 9.51 -5.01 6.04
N PRO A 130 10.35 -4.36 6.85
CA PRO A 130 10.09 -4.25 8.27
C PRO A 130 8.96 -3.24 8.54
N MET A 131 8.12 -3.58 9.50
CA MET A 131 7.05 -2.72 9.99
C MET A 131 7.12 -2.60 11.50
N CYS A 132 6.65 -1.49 12.01
CA CYS A 132 6.51 -1.27 13.45
C CYS A 132 5.24 -0.49 13.77
N MET A 133 4.81 -0.59 15.04
CA MET A 133 3.74 0.25 15.57
C MET A 133 4.25 1.65 15.84
N GLU A 134 3.58 2.64 15.28
CA GLU A 134 3.79 4.06 15.55
C GLU A 134 2.43 4.70 15.84
N LYS A 135 2.24 5.21 17.04
CA LYS A 135 0.98 5.84 17.46
C LYS A 135 -0.26 4.95 17.25
N GLY A 136 -0.12 3.65 17.50
CA GLY A 136 -1.21 2.68 17.37
C GLY A 136 -1.49 2.17 15.96
N LEU A 137 -0.68 2.56 14.98
CA LEU A 137 -0.80 2.13 13.57
C LEU A 137 0.44 1.38 13.11
N TRP A 138 0.26 0.36 12.31
CA TRP A 138 1.35 -0.29 11.60
C TRP A 138 1.90 0.64 10.53
N LYS A 139 3.22 0.84 10.54
CA LYS A 139 3.95 1.68 9.57
C LYS A 139 5.16 0.94 9.05
N ILE A 140 5.50 1.18 7.79
CA ILE A 140 6.72 0.67 7.19
C ILE A 140 7.91 1.41 7.78
N LYS A 141 8.88 0.65 8.28
CA LYS A 141 10.14 1.17 8.84
C LYS A 141 11.29 0.87 7.88
N LEU A 142 11.80 1.88 7.21
CA LEU A 142 12.91 1.74 6.27
C LEU A 142 14.23 2.14 6.90
N ASP A 143 15.20 1.25 6.84
CA ASP A 143 16.61 1.53 7.16
C ASP A 143 17.42 1.77 5.88
N LYS A 144 16.85 1.39 4.74
CA LYS A 144 17.40 1.57 3.39
C LYS A 144 16.24 1.50 2.39
N LEU A 145 16.51 1.85 1.14
CA LEU A 145 15.54 1.60 0.06
C LEU A 145 15.36 0.09 -0.18
N PRO A 146 14.12 -0.34 -0.39
CA PRO A 146 13.82 -1.71 -0.76
C PRO A 146 14.52 -2.17 -2.04
#